data_59a0cbd13809b3e383444639806dda60
#
_entry.id   59a0cbd13809b3e383444639806dda60
#
_cell.length_a   1.000
_cell.length_b   1.000
_cell.length_c   1.000
_cell.angle_alpha   90.00
_cell.angle_beta   90.00
_cell.angle_gamma   90.00
#
_symmetry.space_group_name_H-M   'P 1'
#
loop_
_entity.id
_entity.type
_entity.pdbx_description
1 polymer ?
#
loop_
_entity_poly.entity_id
_entity_poly.type
_entity_poly.pdbx_seq_one_letter_code
_entity_poly.pdbx_strand_id
1 'polypeptide(L)'
;MKLYDNIPVERPLTPLLDTLDTPASLRVMTNEQLLQVADELRAYLLYSVGRSGGHFGAGLGVVELTVALHHALDTPEDRLVWDVGHQAYPHKILTERRDMMPTIRQYGGLAAFPRRAESAYDTFGVGHSSTSISAALGMALASKTRGEKRRVCAVIGDGALTAGMAFEALAHAGHVDANLLVVLNDNEMSI
;
A
#
# COMPACT_ATOMS: atom_id res chain seq x y z
N MET A 1 -19.74 -0.71 2.13
CA MET A 1 -18.81 -1.85 1.87
C MET A 1 -19.64 -3.02 1.35
N LYS A 2 -19.30 -3.54 0.16
CA LYS A 2 -19.99 -4.71 -0.43
C LYS A 2 -19.47 -5.99 0.23
N LEU A 3 -20.39 -6.84 0.69
CA LEU A 3 -20.07 -8.17 1.22
C LEU A 3 -20.04 -9.18 0.07
N TYR A 4 -19.15 -10.15 0.16
CA TYR A 4 -18.98 -11.22 -0.83
C TYR A 4 -19.13 -12.57 -0.14
N ASP A 5 -20.12 -13.35 -0.57
CA ASP A 5 -20.36 -14.72 -0.07
C ASP A 5 -19.40 -15.75 -0.69
N ASN A 6 -18.84 -15.42 -1.87
CA ASN A 6 -17.95 -16.30 -2.61
C ASN A 6 -16.83 -15.50 -3.28
N ILE A 7 -15.66 -16.13 -3.47
CA ILE A 7 -14.55 -15.57 -4.22
C ILE A 7 -14.96 -15.54 -5.71
N PRO A 8 -14.89 -14.38 -6.39
CA PRO A 8 -15.21 -14.29 -7.82
C PRO A 8 -14.30 -15.18 -8.67
N VAL A 9 -14.90 -16.05 -9.48
CA VAL A 9 -14.18 -16.92 -10.43
C VAL A 9 -13.89 -16.18 -11.74
N GLU A 10 -14.80 -15.30 -12.15
CA GLU A 10 -14.65 -14.45 -13.33
C GLU A 10 -14.18 -13.05 -12.93
N ARG A 11 -13.49 -12.37 -13.85
CA ARG A 11 -13.08 -10.99 -13.63
C ARG A 11 -14.30 -10.10 -13.36
N PRO A 12 -14.36 -9.41 -12.24
CA PRO A 12 -15.48 -8.53 -11.95
C PRO A 12 -15.48 -7.32 -12.89
N LEU A 13 -16.67 -6.73 -13.08
CA LEU A 13 -16.79 -5.44 -13.74
C LEU A 13 -16.24 -4.34 -12.80
N THR A 14 -15.25 -3.61 -13.28
CA THR A 14 -14.55 -2.57 -12.54
C THR A 14 -14.44 -1.29 -13.39
N PRO A 15 -15.60 -0.71 -13.82
CA PRO A 15 -15.62 0.33 -14.84
C PRO A 15 -14.82 1.57 -14.46
N LEU A 16 -14.80 1.97 -13.19
CA LEU A 16 -14.04 3.12 -12.73
C LEU A 16 -12.58 2.78 -12.48
N LEU A 17 -12.30 1.67 -11.82
CA LEU A 17 -10.93 1.18 -11.62
C LEU A 17 -10.20 0.94 -12.95
N ASP A 18 -10.92 0.48 -13.97
CA ASP A 18 -10.34 0.21 -15.29
C ASP A 18 -9.92 1.50 -16.04
N THR A 19 -10.42 2.65 -15.64
CA THR A 19 -9.98 3.96 -16.18
C THR A 19 -8.75 4.53 -15.50
N LEU A 20 -8.27 3.89 -14.43
CA LEU A 20 -7.12 4.36 -13.67
C LEU A 20 -5.83 3.79 -14.26
N ASP A 21 -5.12 4.59 -15.05
CA ASP A 21 -3.78 4.23 -15.53
C ASP A 21 -2.73 4.41 -14.44
N THR A 22 -2.87 5.49 -13.65
CA THR A 22 -1.98 5.81 -12.54
C THR A 22 -2.77 6.30 -11.32
N PRO A 23 -2.22 6.26 -10.11
CA PRO A 23 -2.90 6.79 -8.93
C PRO A 23 -3.12 8.31 -8.96
N ALA A 24 -2.50 9.03 -9.89
CA ALA A 24 -2.72 10.46 -10.07
C ALA A 24 -4.20 10.81 -10.32
N SER A 25 -4.92 9.94 -11.02
CA SER A 25 -6.34 10.12 -11.31
C SER A 25 -7.21 10.13 -10.04
N LEU A 26 -6.79 9.46 -8.97
CA LEU A 26 -7.51 9.45 -7.69
C LEU A 26 -7.58 10.84 -7.05
N ARG A 27 -6.58 11.68 -7.25
CA ARG A 27 -6.48 13.00 -6.58
C ARG A 27 -7.56 14.00 -6.99
N VAL A 28 -8.21 13.78 -8.11
CA VAL A 28 -9.27 14.66 -8.64
C VAL A 28 -10.67 14.05 -8.52
N MET A 29 -10.79 12.86 -7.93
CA MET A 29 -12.06 12.16 -7.77
C MET A 29 -12.87 12.69 -6.59
N THR A 30 -14.19 12.61 -6.72
CA THR A 30 -15.12 12.88 -5.61
C THR A 30 -15.11 11.74 -4.59
N ASN A 31 -15.63 12.00 -3.39
CA ASN A 31 -15.73 10.96 -2.35
C ASN A 31 -16.55 9.75 -2.83
N GLU A 32 -17.63 9.97 -3.59
CA GLU A 32 -18.45 8.90 -4.14
C GLU A 32 -17.66 8.03 -5.13
N GLN A 33 -16.85 8.66 -5.98
CA GLN A 33 -15.98 7.95 -6.92
C GLN A 33 -14.89 7.16 -6.17
N LEU A 34 -14.29 7.73 -5.11
CA LEU A 34 -13.28 7.03 -4.30
C LEU A 34 -13.87 5.81 -3.60
N LEU A 35 -15.10 5.90 -3.08
CA LEU A 35 -15.81 4.75 -2.50
C LEU A 35 -16.12 3.67 -3.55
N GLN A 36 -16.52 4.08 -4.75
CA GLN A 36 -16.72 3.13 -5.85
C GLN A 36 -15.40 2.46 -6.25
N VAL A 37 -14.31 3.20 -6.37
CA VAL A 37 -12.97 2.62 -6.63
C VAL A 37 -12.59 1.62 -5.55
N ALA A 38 -12.85 1.92 -4.27
CA ALA A 38 -12.55 0.99 -3.18
C ALA A 38 -13.35 -0.31 -3.29
N ASP A 39 -14.63 -0.25 -3.63
CA ASP A 39 -15.46 -1.45 -3.83
C ASP A 39 -15.02 -2.27 -5.06
N GLU A 40 -14.69 -1.61 -6.16
CA GLU A 40 -14.17 -2.26 -7.37
C GLU A 40 -12.77 -2.88 -7.14
N LEU A 41 -11.90 -2.16 -6.43
CA LEU A 41 -10.56 -2.63 -6.03
C LEU A 41 -10.64 -3.87 -5.15
N ARG A 42 -11.59 -3.90 -4.21
CA ARG A 42 -11.86 -5.08 -3.35
C ARG A 42 -12.32 -6.27 -4.19
N ALA A 43 -13.25 -6.05 -5.12
CA ALA A 43 -13.72 -7.11 -6.02
C ALA A 43 -12.58 -7.69 -6.86
N TYR A 44 -11.76 -6.81 -7.42
CA TYR A 44 -10.61 -7.21 -8.24
C TYR A 44 -9.53 -7.91 -7.43
N LEU A 45 -9.28 -7.47 -6.20
CA LEU A 45 -8.35 -8.11 -5.26
C LEU A 45 -8.80 -9.55 -4.96
N LEU A 46 -10.09 -9.74 -4.61
CA LEU A 46 -10.67 -11.05 -4.34
C LEU A 46 -10.50 -11.98 -5.54
N TYR A 47 -10.81 -11.52 -6.74
CA TYR A 47 -10.64 -12.27 -7.98
C TYR A 47 -9.19 -12.66 -8.24
N SER A 48 -8.27 -11.71 -8.20
CA SER A 48 -6.86 -11.93 -8.58
C SER A 48 -6.13 -12.81 -7.57
N VAL A 49 -6.29 -12.55 -6.28
CA VAL A 49 -5.66 -13.34 -5.20
C VAL A 49 -6.32 -14.72 -5.05
N GLY A 50 -7.62 -14.82 -5.32
CA GLY A 50 -8.32 -16.10 -5.35
C GLY A 50 -7.75 -17.08 -6.39
N ARG A 51 -7.14 -16.56 -7.45
CA ARG A 51 -6.49 -17.36 -8.50
C ARG A 51 -5.00 -17.64 -8.22
N SER A 52 -4.28 -16.65 -7.72
CA SER A 52 -2.83 -16.75 -7.52
C SER A 52 -2.42 -17.26 -6.15
N GLY A 53 -3.32 -17.20 -5.18
CA GLY A 53 -3.00 -17.34 -3.77
C GLY A 53 -2.27 -16.11 -3.22
N GLY A 54 -2.21 -15.98 -1.89
CA GLY A 54 -1.53 -14.86 -1.24
C GLY A 54 -2.21 -14.41 0.05
N HIS A 55 -1.87 -13.18 0.47
CA HIS A 55 -2.37 -12.59 1.70
C HIS A 55 -3.74 -11.92 1.46
N PHE A 56 -4.83 -12.63 1.70
CA PHE A 56 -6.18 -12.13 1.50
C PHE A 56 -6.58 -11.08 2.52
N GLY A 57 -6.63 -11.47 3.79
CA GLY A 57 -7.16 -10.63 4.87
C GLY A 57 -6.42 -9.31 5.00
N ALA A 58 -5.09 -9.35 4.98
CA ALA A 58 -4.26 -8.17 5.08
C ALA A 58 -4.50 -7.16 3.93
N GLY A 59 -4.68 -7.67 2.69
CA GLY A 59 -4.99 -6.81 1.54
C GLY A 59 -6.39 -6.19 1.61
N LEU A 60 -7.38 -6.96 2.08
CA LEU A 60 -8.76 -6.49 2.21
C LEU A 60 -8.90 -5.41 3.29
N GLY A 61 -8.15 -5.53 4.39
CA GLY A 61 -8.18 -4.58 5.50
C GLY A 61 -7.60 -3.21 5.19
N VAL A 62 -6.92 -3.03 4.06
CA VAL A 62 -6.28 -1.76 3.69
C VAL A 62 -6.78 -1.18 2.36
N VAL A 63 -7.89 -1.66 1.81
CA VAL A 63 -8.40 -1.19 0.52
C VAL A 63 -8.71 0.30 0.58
N GLU A 64 -9.56 0.73 1.50
CA GLU A 64 -9.94 2.14 1.68
C GLU A 64 -8.74 3.00 2.06
N LEU A 65 -7.89 2.50 2.95
CA LEU A 65 -6.65 3.17 3.35
C LEU A 65 -5.74 3.41 2.14
N THR A 66 -5.58 2.41 1.26
CA THR A 66 -4.75 2.53 0.06
C THR A 66 -5.31 3.58 -0.90
N VAL A 67 -6.62 3.57 -1.14
CA VAL A 67 -7.28 4.59 -1.98
C VAL A 67 -7.09 5.99 -1.38
N ALA A 68 -7.32 6.15 -0.07
CA ALA A 68 -7.16 7.41 0.62
C ALA A 68 -5.71 7.92 0.59
N LEU A 69 -4.73 7.06 0.79
CA LEU A 69 -3.31 7.43 0.72
C LEU A 69 -2.91 7.89 -0.69
N HIS A 70 -3.33 7.18 -1.74
CA HIS A 70 -3.05 7.58 -3.12
C HIS A 70 -3.86 8.80 -3.58
N HIS A 71 -5.01 9.07 -2.97
CA HIS A 71 -5.73 10.32 -3.16
C HIS A 71 -5.00 11.51 -2.50
N ALA A 72 -4.47 11.32 -1.29
CA ALA A 72 -3.85 12.38 -0.51
C ALA A 72 -2.39 12.66 -0.90
N LEU A 73 -1.63 11.63 -1.31
CA LEU A 73 -0.20 11.70 -1.60
C LEU A 73 0.07 11.83 -3.10
N ASP A 74 1.07 12.60 -3.48
CA ASP A 74 1.55 12.70 -4.85
C ASP A 74 2.63 11.64 -5.13
N THR A 75 2.21 10.36 -5.12
CA THR A 75 3.13 9.25 -5.42
C THR A 75 3.44 9.18 -6.92
N PRO A 76 4.68 8.83 -7.32
CA PRO A 76 5.80 8.37 -6.50
C PRO A 76 6.69 9.47 -5.89
N GLU A 77 6.40 10.77 -6.11
CA GLU A 77 7.20 11.86 -5.54
C GLU A 77 7.12 11.87 -4.02
N ASP A 78 5.92 11.81 -3.45
CA ASP A 78 5.73 11.49 -2.04
C ASP A 78 6.08 10.01 -1.81
N ARG A 79 6.65 9.69 -0.66
CA ARG A 79 7.16 8.36 -0.36
C ARG A 79 6.17 7.57 0.50
N LEU A 80 5.68 6.47 -0.02
CA LEU A 80 4.80 5.54 0.70
C LEU A 80 5.57 4.24 0.95
N VAL A 81 5.78 3.91 2.22
CA VAL A 81 6.51 2.72 2.67
C VAL A 81 5.55 1.78 3.38
N TRP A 82 5.39 0.58 2.84
CA TRP A 82 4.57 -0.48 3.43
C TRP A 82 5.43 -1.37 4.33
N ASP A 83 5.00 -1.61 5.56
CA ASP A 83 5.68 -2.57 6.43
C ASP A 83 5.42 -4.01 5.99
N VAL A 84 6.40 -4.88 6.07
CA VAL A 84 6.39 -6.26 5.56
C VAL A 84 6.09 -6.32 4.05
N GLY A 85 4.99 -5.72 3.61
CA GLY A 85 4.53 -5.69 2.22
C GLY A 85 3.40 -6.65 1.90
N HIS A 86 2.96 -7.48 2.84
CA HIS A 86 1.84 -8.43 2.68
C HIS A 86 0.49 -7.72 2.42
N GLN A 87 0.35 -6.49 2.88
CA GLN A 87 -0.82 -5.62 2.68
C GLN A 87 -0.72 -4.71 1.44
N ALA A 88 0.31 -4.85 0.59
CA ALA A 88 0.55 -3.94 -0.52
C ALA A 88 -0.11 -4.37 -1.86
N TYR A 89 -1.00 -5.35 -1.86
CA TYR A 89 -1.67 -5.79 -3.09
C TYR A 89 -2.59 -4.72 -3.69
N PRO A 90 -3.44 -4.01 -2.92
CA PRO A 90 -4.20 -2.87 -3.41
C PRO A 90 -3.31 -1.78 -4.01
N HIS A 91 -2.17 -1.50 -3.37
CA HIS A 91 -1.16 -0.58 -3.89
C HIS A 91 -0.64 -1.02 -5.27
N LYS A 92 -0.31 -2.29 -5.46
CA LYS A 92 0.14 -2.81 -6.76
C LYS A 92 -0.94 -2.66 -7.85
N ILE A 93 -2.20 -2.93 -7.50
CA ILE A 93 -3.33 -2.79 -8.45
C ILE A 93 -3.48 -1.33 -8.91
N LEU A 94 -3.36 -0.36 -8.00
CA LEU A 94 -3.48 1.06 -8.29
C LEU A 94 -2.25 1.67 -8.96
N THR A 95 -1.11 0.97 -8.96
CA THR A 95 0.18 1.46 -9.46
C THR A 95 0.67 0.67 -10.67
N GLU A 96 -0.11 0.67 -11.75
CA GLU A 96 0.22 0.17 -13.10
C GLU A 96 0.41 -1.35 -13.22
N ARG A 97 0.15 -2.13 -12.15
CA ARG A 97 0.38 -3.59 -12.13
C ARG A 97 -0.89 -4.41 -12.07
N ARG A 98 -2.05 -3.78 -12.24
CA ARG A 98 -3.37 -4.43 -12.15
C ARG A 98 -3.45 -5.70 -12.99
N ASP A 99 -3.14 -5.61 -14.27
CA ASP A 99 -3.32 -6.72 -15.20
C ASP A 99 -2.30 -7.86 -14.98
N MET A 100 -1.21 -7.58 -14.27
CA MET A 100 -0.22 -8.57 -13.88
C MET A 100 -0.53 -9.26 -12.54
N MET A 101 -1.52 -8.78 -11.78
CA MET A 101 -1.85 -9.36 -10.47
C MET A 101 -2.11 -10.87 -10.46
N PRO A 102 -2.71 -11.49 -11.50
CA PRO A 102 -2.84 -12.95 -11.55
C PRO A 102 -1.51 -13.71 -11.55
N THR A 103 -0.38 -13.05 -11.82
CA THR A 103 0.96 -13.63 -11.81
C THR A 103 1.71 -13.43 -10.49
N ILE A 104 1.10 -12.77 -9.50
CA ILE A 104 1.76 -12.47 -8.23
C ILE A 104 2.25 -13.77 -7.55
N ARG A 105 3.47 -13.74 -7.01
CA ARG A 105 4.13 -14.89 -6.36
C ARG A 105 4.51 -16.04 -7.31
N GLN A 106 4.30 -15.91 -8.61
CA GLN A 106 4.73 -16.90 -9.59
C GLN A 106 6.14 -16.59 -10.09
N TYR A 107 6.86 -17.62 -10.56
CA TYR A 107 8.16 -17.42 -11.19
C TYR A 107 8.04 -16.54 -12.43
N GLY A 108 8.84 -15.49 -12.49
CA GLY A 108 8.77 -14.49 -13.57
C GLY A 108 7.58 -13.53 -13.52
N GLY A 109 6.69 -13.67 -12.53
CA GLY A 109 5.57 -12.78 -12.29
C GLY A 109 5.88 -11.67 -11.27
N LEU A 110 4.81 -11.03 -10.79
CA LEU A 110 4.93 -9.98 -9.77
C LEU A 110 5.48 -10.52 -8.43
N ALA A 111 6.37 -9.76 -7.83
CA ALA A 111 6.85 -10.02 -6.48
C ALA A 111 5.71 -9.96 -5.46
N ALA A 112 5.79 -10.82 -4.43
CA ALA A 112 4.80 -10.85 -3.34
C ALA A 112 4.73 -9.53 -2.55
N PHE A 113 5.87 -8.84 -2.43
CA PHE A 113 6.04 -7.60 -1.68
C PHE A 113 6.50 -6.47 -2.59
N PRO A 114 6.42 -5.20 -2.15
CA PRO A 114 7.01 -4.07 -2.86
C PRO A 114 8.47 -4.30 -3.21
N ARG A 115 8.82 -4.02 -4.47
CA ARG A 115 10.15 -4.24 -5.01
C ARG A 115 10.54 -3.07 -5.92
N ARG A 116 11.56 -2.32 -5.55
CA ARG A 116 12.01 -1.11 -6.28
C ARG A 116 12.35 -1.35 -7.75
N ALA A 117 12.81 -2.56 -8.09
CA ALA A 117 13.10 -2.93 -9.48
C ALA A 117 11.82 -3.23 -10.30
N GLU A 118 10.66 -3.33 -9.66
CA GLU A 118 9.38 -3.63 -10.28
C GLU A 118 8.58 -2.37 -10.63
N SER A 119 8.64 -1.36 -9.77
CA SER A 119 7.86 -0.13 -9.95
C SER A 119 8.53 1.06 -9.24
N ALA A 120 8.40 2.25 -9.85
CA ALA A 120 8.81 3.51 -9.23
C ALA A 120 7.98 3.84 -7.98
N TYR A 121 6.77 3.30 -7.87
CA TYR A 121 5.89 3.46 -6.72
C TYR A 121 6.31 2.62 -5.52
N ASP A 122 7.12 1.59 -5.72
CA ASP A 122 7.69 0.79 -4.64
C ASP A 122 8.91 1.49 -4.05
N THR A 123 8.67 2.43 -3.17
CA THR A 123 9.68 3.34 -2.59
C THR A 123 10.80 2.60 -1.85
N PHE A 124 10.46 1.47 -1.21
CA PHE A 124 11.38 0.65 -0.42
C PHE A 124 11.13 -0.84 -0.68
N GLY A 125 12.17 -1.63 -0.82
CA GLY A 125 12.07 -3.08 -0.90
C GLY A 125 11.87 -3.65 0.50
N VAL A 126 10.76 -4.35 0.71
CA VAL A 126 10.34 -4.85 2.02
C VAL A 126 10.25 -6.36 2.05
N GLY A 127 10.06 -6.91 3.25
CA GLY A 127 9.95 -8.34 3.52
C GLY A 127 10.00 -8.63 5.01
N HIS A 128 10.99 -8.08 5.72
CA HIS A 128 11.05 -8.16 7.17
C HIS A 128 10.10 -7.13 7.81
N SER A 129 9.41 -7.53 8.88
CA SER A 129 8.52 -6.64 9.64
C SER A 129 9.29 -5.51 10.35
N SER A 130 8.57 -4.46 10.72
CA SER A 130 9.01 -3.41 11.62
C SER A 130 10.09 -2.46 11.05
N THR A 131 10.35 -2.53 9.75
CA THR A 131 11.41 -1.75 9.09
C THR A 131 10.91 -0.44 8.47
N SER A 132 9.59 -0.29 8.28
CA SER A 132 9.00 0.81 7.50
C SER A 132 9.28 2.18 8.11
N ILE A 133 9.14 2.31 9.42
CA ILE A 133 9.29 3.60 10.12
C ILE A 133 10.74 4.07 10.02
N SER A 134 11.73 3.20 10.26
CA SER A 134 13.15 3.54 10.11
C SER A 134 13.51 3.96 8.68
N ALA A 135 13.01 3.22 7.69
CA ALA A 135 13.25 3.53 6.28
C ALA A 135 12.61 4.87 5.89
N ALA A 136 11.34 5.08 6.28
CA ALA A 136 10.63 6.33 6.03
C ALA A 136 11.27 7.51 6.74
N LEU A 137 11.73 7.34 7.98
CA LEU A 137 12.47 8.37 8.72
C LEU A 137 13.73 8.79 7.96
N GLY A 138 14.53 7.84 7.50
CA GLY A 138 15.71 8.12 6.68
C GLY A 138 15.38 8.92 5.41
N MET A 139 14.29 8.61 4.75
CA MET A 139 13.81 9.36 3.57
C MET A 139 13.36 10.76 3.93
N ALA A 140 12.63 10.94 5.05
CA ALA A 140 12.19 12.24 5.52
C ALA A 140 13.37 13.16 5.89
N LEU A 141 14.37 12.62 6.57
CA LEU A 141 15.60 13.36 6.91
C LEU A 141 16.41 13.73 5.67
N ALA A 142 16.54 12.82 4.70
CA ALA A 142 17.20 13.10 3.44
C ALA A 142 16.49 14.21 2.66
N SER A 143 15.15 14.18 2.61
CA SER A 143 14.34 15.21 1.96
C SER A 143 14.51 16.57 2.67
N LYS A 144 14.48 16.59 4.00
CA LYS A 144 14.73 17.80 4.82
C LYS A 144 16.10 18.39 4.52
N THR A 145 17.15 17.56 4.47
CA THR A 145 18.52 17.98 4.17
C THR A 145 18.67 18.55 2.76
N ARG A 146 17.92 18.03 1.80
CA ARG A 146 17.93 18.49 0.40
C ARG A 146 16.98 19.66 0.12
N GLY A 147 16.20 20.08 1.09
CA GLY A 147 15.16 21.11 0.91
C GLY A 147 13.99 20.67 0.04
N GLU A 148 13.78 19.35 -0.09
CA GLU A 148 12.66 18.77 -0.83
C GLU A 148 11.37 18.86 -0.01
N LYS A 149 10.24 19.18 -0.66
CA LYS A 149 8.93 19.31 0.00
C LYS A 149 8.09 18.04 -0.04
N ARG A 150 8.71 16.89 -0.30
CA ARG A 150 7.97 15.63 -0.37
C ARG A 150 7.49 15.17 1.00
N ARG A 151 6.31 14.57 1.00
CA ARG A 151 5.75 13.91 2.19
C ARG A 151 6.25 12.46 2.24
N VAL A 152 6.41 11.96 3.44
CA VAL A 152 6.82 10.57 3.67
C VAL A 152 5.82 9.91 4.60
N CYS A 153 5.31 8.75 4.21
CA CYS A 153 4.34 7.99 4.96
C CYS A 153 4.82 6.54 5.13
N ALA A 154 4.76 6.03 6.36
CA ALA A 154 4.95 4.62 6.68
C ALA A 154 3.60 4.02 7.09
N VAL A 155 3.23 2.87 6.52
CA VAL A 155 2.07 2.09 6.94
C VAL A 155 2.57 0.83 7.62
N ILE A 156 2.21 0.65 8.89
CA ILE A 156 2.63 -0.47 9.72
C ILE A 156 1.42 -1.14 10.36
N GLY A 157 1.41 -2.46 10.42
CA GLY A 157 0.41 -3.22 11.16
C GLY A 157 0.72 -3.28 12.66
N ASP A 158 -0.29 -3.56 13.47
CA ASP A 158 -0.21 -3.72 14.92
C ASP A 158 0.83 -4.76 15.33
N GLY A 159 0.81 -5.94 14.72
CA GLY A 159 1.80 -6.99 14.99
C GLY A 159 3.23 -6.58 14.66
N ALA A 160 3.45 -5.84 13.56
CA ALA A 160 4.77 -5.33 13.20
C ALA A 160 5.24 -4.19 14.11
N LEU A 161 4.33 -3.45 14.73
CA LEU A 161 4.66 -2.37 15.67
C LEU A 161 5.25 -2.91 16.99
N THR A 162 5.05 -4.17 17.32
CA THR A 162 5.53 -4.75 18.59
C THR A 162 7.06 -4.90 18.71
N ALA A 163 7.80 -4.81 17.62
CA ALA A 163 9.25 -4.98 17.62
C ALA A 163 9.98 -3.72 18.10
N GLY A 164 11.06 -3.90 18.85
CA GLY A 164 11.88 -2.83 19.42
C GLY A 164 12.35 -1.81 18.39
N MET A 165 12.75 -2.25 17.19
CA MET A 165 13.21 -1.33 16.14
C MET A 165 12.13 -0.35 15.65
N ALA A 166 10.85 -0.71 15.71
CA ALA A 166 9.76 0.21 15.41
C ALA A 166 9.63 1.30 16.47
N PHE A 167 9.73 0.94 17.76
CA PHE A 167 9.71 1.91 18.86
C PHE A 167 10.94 2.81 18.85
N GLU A 168 12.12 2.26 18.58
CA GLU A 168 13.35 3.06 18.44
C GLU A 168 13.22 4.08 17.31
N ALA A 169 12.65 3.68 16.18
CA ALA A 169 12.41 4.57 15.05
C ALA A 169 11.39 5.67 15.38
N LEU A 170 10.31 5.34 16.09
CA LEU A 170 9.31 6.32 16.55
C LEU A 170 9.93 7.32 17.54
N ALA A 171 10.70 6.85 18.51
CA ALA A 171 11.39 7.71 19.47
C ALA A 171 12.38 8.64 18.77
N HIS A 172 13.14 8.14 17.80
CA HIS A 172 14.07 8.94 17.02
C HIS A 172 13.31 9.95 16.13
N ALA A 173 12.23 9.55 15.47
CA ALA A 173 11.42 10.46 14.65
C ALA A 173 10.88 11.65 15.45
N GLY A 174 10.39 11.40 16.67
CA GLY A 174 9.94 12.45 17.58
C GLY A 174 11.06 13.36 18.05
N HIS A 175 12.26 12.80 18.28
CA HIS A 175 13.43 13.59 18.71
C HIS A 175 13.94 14.56 17.62
N VAL A 176 13.96 14.11 16.37
CA VAL A 176 14.51 14.90 15.23
C VAL A 176 13.48 15.78 14.54
N ASP A 177 12.25 15.79 15.01
CA ASP A 177 11.12 16.53 14.43
C ASP A 177 11.02 16.28 12.91
N ALA A 178 10.89 15.01 12.56
CA ALA A 178 10.81 14.58 11.15
C ALA A 178 9.40 14.78 10.60
N ASN A 179 9.28 15.29 9.37
CA ASN A 179 8.02 15.33 8.63
C ASN A 179 7.67 13.94 8.12
N LEU A 180 7.18 13.11 9.02
CA LEU A 180 6.84 11.71 8.79
C LEU A 180 5.42 11.42 9.28
N LEU A 181 4.59 10.89 8.41
CA LEU A 181 3.30 10.31 8.78
C LEU A 181 3.49 8.81 9.04
N VAL A 182 3.08 8.35 10.21
CA VAL A 182 2.99 6.93 10.54
C VAL A 182 1.52 6.55 10.66
N VAL A 183 1.09 5.60 9.85
CA VAL A 183 -0.26 5.04 9.88
C VAL A 183 -0.19 3.66 10.51
N LEU A 184 -0.77 3.51 11.69
CA LEU A 184 -1.00 2.22 12.32
C LEU A 184 -2.29 1.63 11.76
N ASN A 185 -2.18 0.47 11.12
CA ASN A 185 -3.32 -0.32 10.65
C ASN A 185 -3.53 -1.48 11.64
N ASP A 186 -4.57 -1.35 12.45
CA ASP A 186 -4.98 -2.37 13.42
C ASP A 186 -6.36 -2.90 13.01
N ASN A 187 -6.40 -4.18 12.67
CA ASN A 187 -7.62 -4.90 12.27
C ASN A 187 -8.02 -5.97 13.31
N GLU A 188 -7.45 -5.92 14.51
CA GLU A 188 -7.60 -6.97 15.55
C GLU A 188 -7.21 -8.36 15.04
N MET A 189 -6.37 -8.42 14.00
CA MET A 189 -5.89 -9.65 13.37
C MET A 189 -4.36 -9.61 13.27
N SER A 190 -3.68 -10.52 13.97
CA SER A 190 -2.25 -10.74 13.77
C SER A 190 -2.02 -11.91 12.79
N ILE A 191 -0.87 -11.89 12.13
CA ILE A 191 -0.40 -12.97 11.28
C ILE A 191 0.39 -13.97 12.12
#